data_e2d971a48b1559821278d781a0058e63
#
_entry.id   e2d971a48b1559821278d781a0058e63
#
_cell.length_a   1.000
_cell.length_b   1.000
_cell.length_c   1.000
_cell.angle_alpha   90.00
_cell.angle_beta   90.00
_cell.angle_gamma   90.00
#
_symmetry.space_group_name_H-M   'P 1'
#
loop_
_entity.id
_entity.type
_entity.pdbx_description
1 polymer ?
#
loop_
_entity_poly.entity_id
_entity_poly.type
_entity_poly.pdbx_seq_one_letter_code
_entity_poly.pdbx_strand_id
1 'polypeptide(L)'
;NVLKDKYLIASLTTGAGEAAYSAGSGTTIENLLTPIRLTAKLTQLNFVGYVVTHGVSYSLREDADKTQEMIAKSQAHAKKLVEMIESL
;
A
#
# COMPACT_ATOMS: atom_id res chain seq x y z
N ASN A 1 -7.17 -24.57 -10.05
CA ASN A 1 -6.38 -23.46 -9.51
C ASN A 1 -6.82 -23.12 -8.09
N VAL A 2 -5.92 -23.34 -7.14
CA VAL A 2 -6.22 -23.11 -5.71
C VAL A 2 -6.38 -21.65 -5.35
N LEU A 3 -5.93 -20.72 -6.20
CA LEU A 3 -6.03 -19.28 -5.97
C LEU A 3 -7.30 -18.66 -6.56
N LYS A 4 -8.02 -19.40 -7.39
CA LYS A 4 -9.23 -18.90 -8.01
C LYS A 4 -10.22 -18.40 -6.98
N ASP A 5 -10.76 -17.20 -7.24
CA ASP A 5 -11.79 -16.55 -6.41
C ASP A 5 -11.35 -16.17 -4.99
N LYS A 6 -10.06 -16.28 -4.69
CA LYS A 6 -9.50 -15.73 -3.47
C LYS A 6 -9.27 -14.23 -3.62
N TYR A 7 -9.09 -13.54 -2.52
CA TYR A 7 -8.92 -12.08 -2.52
C TYR A 7 -7.45 -11.70 -2.39
N LEU A 8 -7.05 -10.64 -3.09
CA LEU A 8 -5.71 -10.07 -3.00
C LEU A 8 -5.81 -8.60 -2.62
N ILE A 9 -5.14 -8.22 -1.54
CA ILE A 9 -5.02 -6.83 -1.12
C ILE A 9 -3.52 -6.51 -1.06
N ALA A 10 -3.11 -5.41 -1.67
CA ALA A 10 -1.72 -4.95 -1.59
C ALA A 10 -1.57 -3.98 -0.42
N SER A 11 -0.56 -4.22 0.40
CA SER A 11 -0.22 -3.36 1.53
C SER A 11 1.22 -2.93 1.35
N LEU A 12 1.46 -1.63 1.25
CA LEU A 12 2.80 -1.13 0.94
C LEU A 12 3.10 0.21 1.59
N THR A 13 4.37 0.48 1.74
CA THR A 13 4.86 1.78 2.20
C THR A 13 5.85 2.32 1.18
N THR A 14 6.03 3.64 1.17
CA THR A 14 7.04 4.29 0.33
C THR A 14 7.93 5.16 1.20
N GLY A 15 9.21 5.27 0.84
CA GLY A 15 10.14 6.17 1.52
C GLY A 15 9.94 7.62 1.12
N ALA A 16 9.53 7.87 -0.12
CA ALA A 16 9.25 9.22 -0.62
C ALA A 16 7.85 9.68 -0.20
N GLY A 17 7.63 10.98 -0.21
CA GLY A 17 6.31 11.54 0.09
C GLY A 17 5.33 11.30 -1.05
N GLU A 18 4.06 11.56 -0.80
CA GLU A 18 2.97 11.32 -1.75
C GLU A 18 3.20 12.04 -3.08
N ALA A 19 3.76 13.23 -3.07
CA ALA A 19 3.99 14.01 -4.28
C ALA A 19 4.89 13.29 -5.30
N ALA A 20 5.77 12.39 -4.86
CA ALA A 20 6.63 11.62 -5.75
C ALA A 20 5.86 10.63 -6.61
N TYR A 21 4.63 10.31 -6.24
CA TYR A 21 3.78 9.33 -6.93
C TYR A 21 2.51 9.96 -7.48
N SER A 22 2.46 11.27 -7.56
CA SER A 22 1.32 11.97 -8.13
C SER A 22 1.37 11.96 -9.66
N ALA A 23 0.25 12.28 -10.31
CA ALA A 23 0.08 12.20 -11.77
C ALA A 23 1.06 13.07 -12.49
N GLY A 24 1.78 13.91 -12.19
CA GLY A 24 2.79 14.69 -12.93
C GLY A 24 4.21 14.24 -12.73
N SER A 25 4.45 13.25 -11.87
CA SER A 25 5.80 12.86 -11.45
C SER A 25 6.47 11.83 -12.36
N GLY A 26 5.73 11.24 -13.29
CA GLY A 26 6.22 10.17 -14.17
C GLY A 26 5.98 8.75 -13.63
N THR A 27 5.71 8.60 -12.35
CA THR A 27 5.39 7.31 -11.75
C THR A 27 4.28 7.48 -10.71
N THR A 28 3.22 6.68 -10.83
CA THR A 28 2.12 6.68 -9.87
C THR A 28 2.08 5.35 -9.12
N ILE A 29 1.38 5.31 -8.00
CA ILE A 29 1.15 4.05 -7.28
C ILE A 29 0.43 3.05 -8.19
N GLU A 30 -0.50 3.50 -9.01
CA GLU A 30 -1.19 2.62 -9.95
C GLU A 30 -0.20 1.94 -10.91
N ASN A 31 0.80 2.67 -11.41
CA ASN A 31 1.83 2.09 -12.28
C ASN A 31 2.66 1.04 -11.53
N LEU A 32 2.97 1.27 -10.25
CA LEU A 32 3.73 0.31 -9.45
C LEU A 32 2.92 -0.96 -9.17
N LEU A 33 1.60 -0.86 -9.16
CA LEU A 33 0.73 -1.99 -8.89
C LEU A 33 0.41 -2.81 -10.14
N THR A 34 0.81 -2.35 -11.32
CA THR A 34 0.51 -3.05 -12.58
C THR A 34 0.96 -4.52 -12.58
N PRO A 35 2.19 -4.88 -12.15
CA PRO A 35 2.57 -6.30 -12.08
C PRO A 35 1.70 -7.11 -11.13
N ILE A 36 1.28 -6.52 -10.03
CA ILE A 36 0.43 -7.18 -9.04
C ILE A 36 -0.96 -7.44 -9.63
N ARG A 37 -1.51 -6.46 -10.35
CA ARG A 37 -2.81 -6.61 -11.02
C ARG A 37 -2.76 -7.68 -12.10
N LEU A 38 -1.66 -7.75 -12.87
CA LEU A 38 -1.47 -8.79 -13.87
C LEU A 38 -1.39 -10.18 -13.23
N THR A 39 -0.67 -10.30 -12.13
CA THR A 39 -0.58 -11.55 -11.39
C THR A 39 -1.96 -12.00 -10.90
N ALA A 40 -2.76 -11.07 -10.36
CA ALA A 40 -4.11 -11.37 -9.93
C ALA A 40 -4.96 -11.87 -11.09
N LYS A 41 -4.86 -11.23 -12.25
CA LYS A 41 -5.61 -11.62 -13.44
C LYS A 41 -5.24 -13.03 -13.90
N LEU A 42 -3.94 -13.34 -13.96
CA LEU A 42 -3.45 -14.63 -14.41
C LEU A 42 -3.79 -15.77 -13.45
N THR A 43 -3.86 -15.49 -12.15
CA THR A 43 -4.17 -16.50 -11.14
C THR A 43 -5.64 -16.53 -10.75
N GLN A 44 -6.46 -15.68 -11.36
CA GLN A 44 -7.89 -15.55 -11.09
C GLN A 44 -8.21 -15.09 -9.66
N LEU A 45 -7.26 -14.40 -9.03
CA LEU A 45 -7.49 -13.72 -7.77
C LEU A 45 -8.36 -12.48 -7.99
N ASN A 46 -9.19 -12.16 -7.01
CA ASN A 46 -9.94 -10.92 -7.01
C ASN A 46 -9.09 -9.82 -6.37
N PHE A 47 -8.62 -8.86 -7.16
CA PHE A 47 -7.87 -7.74 -6.64
C PHE A 47 -8.83 -6.73 -6.01
N VAL A 48 -8.81 -6.64 -4.68
CA VAL A 48 -9.72 -5.80 -3.92
C VAL A 48 -9.27 -4.33 -3.94
N GLY A 49 -7.98 -4.11 -3.82
CA GLY A 49 -7.42 -2.77 -3.75
C GLY A 49 -6.10 -2.76 -3.02
N TYR A 50 -5.71 -1.58 -2.56
CA TYR A 50 -4.43 -1.44 -1.86
C TYR A 50 -4.55 -0.43 -0.72
N VAL A 51 -3.64 -0.57 0.25
CA VAL A 51 -3.40 0.42 1.29
C VAL A 51 -1.95 0.84 1.19
N VAL A 52 -1.70 2.15 1.06
CA VAL A 52 -0.34 2.69 0.95
C VAL A 52 -0.12 3.79 1.99
N THR A 53 1.05 3.80 2.59
CA THR A 53 1.49 4.87 3.48
C THR A 53 2.78 5.44 2.92
N HIS A 54 2.79 6.75 2.67
CA HIS A 54 3.93 7.47 2.10
C HIS A 54 4.82 8.09 3.17
N GLY A 55 6.05 8.37 2.80
CA GLY A 55 6.98 9.10 3.66
C GLY A 55 7.50 8.29 4.83
N VAL A 56 7.53 6.96 4.72
CA VAL A 56 8.09 6.09 5.75
C VAL A 56 9.57 5.88 5.42
N SER A 57 10.41 6.78 5.89
CA SER A 57 11.86 6.76 5.61
C SER A 57 12.63 6.26 6.81
N TYR A 58 13.68 5.49 6.55
CA TYR A 58 14.57 5.00 7.58
C TYR A 58 15.18 6.13 8.42
N SER A 59 15.50 7.26 7.79
CA SER A 59 16.09 8.42 8.48
C SER A 59 15.17 9.04 9.53
N LEU A 60 13.87 8.83 9.45
CA LEU A 60 12.91 9.42 10.39
C LEU A 60 13.01 8.84 11.80
N ARG A 61 13.57 7.66 11.95
CA ARG A 61 13.64 7.01 13.26
C ARG A 61 14.63 7.65 14.22
N GLU A 62 15.49 8.58 13.74
CA GLU A 62 16.41 9.33 14.57
C GLU A 62 15.76 10.57 15.20
N ASP A 63 14.56 10.93 14.77
CA ASP A 63 13.80 12.07 15.25
C ASP A 63 12.60 11.55 16.03
N ALA A 64 12.52 11.87 17.32
CA ALA A 64 11.44 11.36 18.18
C ALA A 64 10.05 11.78 17.73
N ASP A 65 9.90 13.04 17.28
CA ASP A 65 8.59 13.53 16.82
C ASP A 65 8.17 12.84 15.53
N LYS A 66 9.10 12.64 14.60
CA LYS A 66 8.84 11.94 13.34
C LYS A 66 8.58 10.46 13.57
N THR A 67 9.21 9.87 14.58
CA THR A 67 8.94 8.48 14.97
C THR A 67 7.50 8.34 15.45
N GLN A 68 7.00 9.30 16.24
CA GLN A 68 5.61 9.29 16.66
C GLN A 68 4.65 9.43 15.47
N GLU A 69 4.98 10.27 14.49
CA GLU A 69 4.21 10.37 13.26
C GLU A 69 4.17 9.04 12.51
N MET A 70 5.30 8.34 12.43
CA MET A 70 5.37 7.03 11.78
C MET A 70 4.50 6.00 12.49
N ILE A 71 4.50 6.01 13.82
CA ILE A 71 3.64 5.11 14.60
C ILE A 71 2.18 5.38 14.29
N ALA A 72 1.77 6.65 14.27
CA ALA A 72 0.41 7.03 13.94
C ALA A 72 0.03 6.61 12.51
N LYS A 73 0.93 6.80 11.55
CA LYS A 73 0.71 6.36 10.16
C LYS A 73 0.57 4.84 10.07
N SER A 74 1.38 4.11 10.82
CA SER A 74 1.32 2.64 10.84
C SER A 74 0.00 2.15 11.40
N GLN A 75 -0.48 2.78 12.45
CA GLN A 75 -1.76 2.44 13.04
C GLN A 75 -2.93 2.73 12.09
N ALA A 76 -2.88 3.87 11.40
CA ALA A 76 -3.89 4.23 10.39
C ALA A 76 -3.87 3.25 9.21
N HIS A 77 -2.68 2.86 8.78
CA HIS A 77 -2.50 1.88 7.71
C HIS A 77 -3.13 0.53 8.09
N ALA A 78 -2.82 0.05 9.29
CA ALA A 78 -3.37 -1.21 9.78
C ALA A 78 -4.89 -1.15 9.90
N LYS A 79 -5.43 -0.04 10.37
CA LYS A 79 -6.88 0.15 10.48
C LYS A 79 -7.56 0.06 9.12
N LYS A 80 -7.02 0.75 8.11
CA LYS A 80 -7.56 0.69 6.75
C LYS A 80 -7.52 -0.73 6.19
N LEU A 81 -6.44 -1.44 6.43
CA LEU A 81 -6.29 -2.81 5.97
C LEU A 81 -7.33 -3.73 6.60
N VAL A 82 -7.53 -3.61 7.91
CA VAL A 82 -8.55 -4.38 8.63
C VAL A 82 -9.95 -4.06 8.13
N GLU A 83 -10.27 -2.77 7.94
CA GLU A 83 -11.57 -2.35 7.40
C GLU A 83 -11.80 -2.94 6.00
N MET A 84 -10.78 -2.97 5.16
CA MET A 84 -10.88 -3.54 3.83
C MET A 84 -11.14 -5.05 3.89
N ILE A 85 -10.47 -5.76 4.80
CA ILE A 85 -10.69 -7.18 5.00
C ILE A 85 -12.11 -7.45 5.52
N GLU A 86 -12.57 -6.66 6.47
CA GLU A 86 -13.90 -6.82 7.04
C GLU A 86 -15.03 -6.55 6.03
N SER A 87 -14.75 -5.76 5.00
CA SER A 87 -15.72 -5.44 3.96
C SER A 87 -15.85 -6.53 2.89
N LEU A 88 -15.02 -7.54 2.93
CA LEU A 88 -15.09 -8.68 1.99
C LEU A 88 -16.35 -9.58 2.27
#